data_3d1cfbaad87f856d605b931119f23fea
#
_entry.id   3d1cfbaad87f856d605b931119f23fea
#
_cell.length_a   1.000
_cell.length_b   1.000
_cell.length_c   1.000
_cell.angle_alpha   90.00
_cell.angle_beta   90.00
_cell.angle_gamma   90.00
#
_symmetry.space_group_name_H-M   'P 1'
#
loop_
_entity.id
_entity.type
_entity.pdbx_description
1 polymer ?
#
loop_
_entity_poly.entity_id
_entity_poly.type
_entity_poly.pdbx_seq_one_letter_code
_entity_poly.pdbx_strand_id
1 'polypeptide(L)'
;MANEEALRRKAVEMHREGQKPSKIAREIGRSRQWVYKWVNRSKESKDGWYESHSHAPHESRTKTSSTMEDKIVKARRHLTESPYMEAGAYAIWHYMDSLGEKPPSVATINRILSKHGLTNKKVKYQKSGIEYPSIPEDTQIMDLIGPRYLRGGRRFYMLDIISNDSRHAGAFPMLSKSGENITKSVTEFWKQYSVPEYLQMDNELSFKGSNRHPRGLGILIRTALELNVTPVFIPVSEPWRNGVVERFNQHVERTLLMQEHRDFDELVAHSKEFTEQHNHGHHYSTLGHKTPEELDKELAYPLEPLDENYAVSVRPGLDMLCRNEIRFIRLVRSDLKINILNTEITVDERLMYTYVEALLFVNEHVLLIRQDGKIVQRFEFIMPLI
;
A
#
# COMPACT_ATOMS: atom_id res chain seq x y z
N MET A 1 25.04 -19.55 -30.36
CA MET A 1 24.39 -19.57 -31.69
C MET A 1 25.42 -19.70 -32.83
N ALA A 2 26.45 -18.90 -32.86
CA ALA A 2 27.49 -19.00 -33.91
C ALA A 2 28.17 -20.37 -34.09
N ASN A 3 28.28 -21.18 -33.02
CA ASN A 3 28.88 -22.50 -33.07
C ASN A 3 27.97 -23.57 -33.76
N GLU A 4 26.65 -23.50 -33.62
CA GLU A 4 25.74 -24.47 -34.23
C GLU A 4 25.64 -24.29 -35.76
N GLU A 5 25.66 -23.06 -36.26
CA GLU A 5 25.62 -22.77 -37.69
C GLU A 5 26.91 -23.25 -38.38
N ALA A 6 28.05 -23.05 -37.72
CA ALA A 6 29.33 -23.54 -38.22
C ALA A 6 29.35 -25.10 -38.33
N LEU A 7 28.79 -25.79 -37.31
CA LEU A 7 28.68 -27.26 -37.33
C LEU A 7 27.76 -27.75 -38.45
N ARG A 8 26.66 -27.05 -38.75
CA ARG A 8 25.75 -27.39 -39.85
C ARG A 8 26.43 -27.23 -41.22
N ARG A 9 27.12 -26.12 -41.43
CA ARG A 9 27.91 -25.89 -42.66
C ARG A 9 28.99 -26.95 -42.82
N LYS A 10 29.78 -27.25 -41.78
CA LYS A 10 30.83 -28.29 -41.81
C LYS A 10 30.22 -29.67 -42.14
N ALA A 11 29.08 -30.05 -41.58
CA ALA A 11 28.43 -31.33 -41.85
C ALA A 11 28.03 -31.49 -43.33
N VAL A 12 27.50 -30.43 -43.94
CA VAL A 12 27.09 -30.44 -45.35
C VAL A 12 28.30 -30.45 -46.26
N GLU A 13 29.38 -29.73 -45.95
CA GLU A 13 30.63 -29.71 -46.70
C GLU A 13 31.27 -31.10 -46.72
N MET A 14 31.45 -31.75 -45.56
CA MET A 14 31.97 -33.10 -45.45
C MET A 14 31.13 -34.12 -46.26
N HIS A 15 29.79 -33.91 -46.31
CA HIS A 15 28.92 -34.78 -47.13
C HIS A 15 29.13 -34.51 -48.65
N ARG A 16 29.35 -33.27 -49.07
CA ARG A 16 29.68 -32.91 -50.45
C ARG A 16 31.01 -33.49 -50.88
N GLU A 17 31.98 -33.63 -49.95
CA GLU A 17 33.26 -34.32 -50.15
C GLU A 17 33.13 -35.84 -50.20
N GLY A 18 31.94 -36.42 -50.15
CA GLY A 18 31.70 -37.84 -50.28
C GLY A 18 31.79 -38.65 -49.00
N GLN A 19 31.88 -37.97 -47.82
CA GLN A 19 31.93 -38.70 -46.55
C GLN A 19 30.59 -39.30 -46.18
N LYS A 20 30.61 -40.51 -45.62
CA LYS A 20 29.36 -41.21 -45.18
C LYS A 20 28.75 -40.48 -43.97
N PRO A 21 27.40 -40.29 -43.91
CA PRO A 21 26.72 -39.61 -42.81
C PRO A 21 27.01 -40.17 -41.42
N SER A 22 27.31 -41.46 -41.33
CA SER A 22 27.70 -42.13 -40.08
C SER A 22 29.08 -41.67 -39.56
N LYS A 23 30.02 -41.37 -40.48
CA LYS A 23 31.33 -40.85 -40.12
C LYS A 23 31.23 -39.37 -39.70
N ILE A 24 30.50 -38.56 -40.47
CA ILE A 24 30.23 -37.16 -40.17
C ILE A 24 29.55 -37.01 -38.79
N ALA A 25 28.52 -37.82 -38.51
CA ALA A 25 27.81 -37.81 -37.24
C ALA A 25 28.74 -38.07 -36.04
N ARG A 26 29.67 -39.00 -36.18
CA ARG A 26 30.66 -39.33 -35.15
C ARG A 26 31.66 -38.20 -34.94
N GLU A 27 32.13 -37.61 -36.02
CA GLU A 27 33.14 -36.53 -35.99
C GLU A 27 32.59 -35.22 -35.41
N ILE A 28 31.35 -34.90 -35.76
CA ILE A 28 30.69 -33.68 -35.29
C ILE A 28 30.00 -33.82 -33.92
N GLY A 29 29.87 -35.08 -33.40
CA GLY A 29 29.20 -35.37 -32.15
C GLY A 29 27.68 -35.15 -32.22
N ARG A 30 27.04 -35.45 -33.36
CA ARG A 30 25.59 -35.33 -33.60
C ARG A 30 25.03 -36.64 -34.13
N SER A 31 23.68 -36.79 -34.10
CA SER A 31 23.02 -37.99 -34.64
C SER A 31 23.07 -38.01 -36.18
N ARG A 32 22.99 -39.25 -36.79
CA ARG A 32 22.87 -39.39 -38.26
C ARG A 32 21.64 -38.68 -38.81
N GLN A 33 20.53 -38.70 -38.06
CA GLN A 33 19.31 -37.98 -38.43
C GLN A 33 19.54 -36.46 -38.50
N TRP A 34 20.35 -35.91 -37.58
CA TRP A 34 20.72 -34.50 -37.61
C TRP A 34 21.52 -34.17 -38.88
N VAL A 35 22.47 -35.02 -39.29
CA VAL A 35 23.25 -34.81 -40.53
C VAL A 35 22.32 -34.86 -41.74
N TYR A 36 21.47 -35.88 -41.87
CA TYR A 36 20.50 -35.96 -42.97
C TYR A 36 19.57 -34.74 -43.04
N LYS A 37 19.07 -34.29 -41.90
CA LYS A 37 18.23 -33.08 -41.83
C LYS A 37 18.90 -31.91 -42.52
N TRP A 38 20.15 -31.62 -42.20
CA TRP A 38 20.84 -30.44 -42.74
C TRP A 38 21.31 -30.65 -44.17
N VAL A 39 21.70 -31.82 -44.56
CA VAL A 39 22.04 -32.16 -45.94
C VAL A 39 20.80 -32.01 -46.86
N ASN A 40 19.66 -32.54 -46.46
CA ASN A 40 18.41 -32.40 -47.24
C ASN A 40 18.01 -30.90 -47.34
N ARG A 41 18.04 -30.18 -46.23
CA ARG A 41 17.68 -28.77 -46.21
C ARG A 41 18.63 -27.91 -47.09
N SER A 42 19.93 -28.27 -47.16
CA SER A 42 20.89 -27.59 -48.08
C SER A 42 20.63 -27.89 -49.54
N LYS A 43 19.87 -28.93 -49.89
CA LYS A 43 19.47 -29.25 -51.28
C LYS A 43 18.18 -28.50 -51.66
N GLU A 44 17.30 -28.25 -50.69
CA GLU A 44 16.00 -27.59 -50.89
C GLU A 44 16.11 -26.09 -51.00
N SER A 45 17.08 -25.47 -50.29
CA SER A 45 17.27 -24.01 -50.29
C SER A 45 18.73 -23.64 -50.61
N LYS A 46 18.93 -22.65 -51.52
CA LYS A 46 20.28 -22.19 -51.90
C LYS A 46 20.89 -21.29 -50.81
N ASP A 47 20.07 -20.44 -50.13
CA ASP A 47 20.50 -19.49 -49.12
C ASP A 47 19.81 -19.73 -47.79
N GLY A 48 20.47 -19.42 -46.66
CA GLY A 48 19.91 -19.44 -45.30
C GLY A 48 19.58 -20.85 -44.76
N TRP A 49 19.90 -21.94 -45.47
CA TRP A 49 19.57 -23.32 -45.06
C TRP A 49 20.15 -23.71 -43.69
N TYR A 50 21.26 -23.08 -43.28
CA TYR A 50 21.97 -23.33 -42.02
C TYR A 50 21.37 -22.59 -40.84
N GLU A 51 20.48 -21.62 -41.05
CA GLU A 51 19.84 -20.84 -40.01
C GLU A 51 18.81 -21.62 -39.22
N SER A 52 18.60 -21.26 -37.97
CA SER A 52 17.54 -21.85 -37.16
C SER A 52 16.21 -21.16 -37.48
N HIS A 53 15.21 -21.90 -37.88
CA HIS A 53 13.85 -21.38 -37.96
C HIS A 53 13.28 -21.16 -36.56
N SER A 54 12.49 -20.13 -36.42
CA SER A 54 11.70 -19.92 -35.23
C SER A 54 10.79 -21.13 -34.97
N HIS A 55 10.79 -21.62 -33.72
CA HIS A 55 9.84 -22.65 -33.27
C HIS A 55 8.52 -22.05 -32.79
N ALA A 56 8.37 -20.69 -32.88
CA ALA A 56 7.14 -20.03 -32.52
C ALA A 56 6.00 -20.45 -33.49
N PRO A 57 4.81 -20.70 -33.00
CA PRO A 57 3.66 -20.95 -33.86
C PRO A 57 3.43 -19.76 -34.82
N HIS A 58 3.13 -20.05 -36.09
CA HIS A 58 2.85 -19.01 -37.10
C HIS A 58 1.64 -18.17 -36.72
N GLU A 59 0.65 -18.79 -36.05
CA GLU A 59 -0.51 -18.11 -35.47
C GLU A 59 -0.65 -18.51 -34.01
N SER A 60 -0.72 -17.52 -33.13
CA SER A 60 -1.02 -17.73 -31.72
C SER A 60 -2.55 -17.71 -31.53
N ARG A 61 -3.15 -18.85 -31.21
CA ARG A 61 -4.59 -18.97 -30.91
C ARG A 61 -5.04 -18.12 -29.72
N THR A 62 -4.11 -17.68 -28.89
CA THR A 62 -4.35 -16.91 -27.65
C THR A 62 -3.94 -15.44 -27.77
N LYS A 63 -3.58 -14.95 -28.97
CA LYS A 63 -3.19 -13.56 -29.15
C LYS A 63 -4.42 -12.65 -29.00
N THR A 64 -4.33 -11.68 -28.11
CA THR A 64 -5.36 -10.65 -27.97
C THR A 64 -5.49 -9.89 -29.29
N SER A 65 -6.73 -9.65 -29.74
CA SER A 65 -7.00 -8.90 -30.99
C SER A 65 -6.52 -7.45 -30.88
N SER A 66 -6.14 -6.86 -32.00
CA SER A 66 -5.76 -5.45 -32.07
C SER A 66 -6.88 -4.53 -31.58
N THR A 67 -8.13 -4.86 -31.90
CA THR A 67 -9.31 -4.14 -31.41
C THR A 67 -9.43 -4.14 -29.89
N MET A 68 -9.10 -5.24 -29.23
CA MET A 68 -9.09 -5.33 -27.77
C MET A 68 -7.88 -4.57 -27.18
N GLU A 69 -6.70 -4.61 -27.80
CA GLU A 69 -5.57 -3.78 -27.40
C GLU A 69 -5.91 -2.29 -27.44
N ASP A 70 -6.57 -1.83 -28.52
CA ASP A 70 -7.00 -0.44 -28.68
C ASP A 70 -8.03 -0.03 -27.62
N LYS A 71 -8.97 -0.92 -27.28
CA LYS A 71 -9.94 -0.67 -26.20
C LYS A 71 -9.25 -0.48 -24.86
N ILE A 72 -8.27 -1.33 -24.53
CA ILE A 72 -7.49 -1.23 -23.30
C ILE A 72 -6.70 0.10 -23.23
N VAL A 73 -6.09 0.51 -24.34
CA VAL A 73 -5.36 1.79 -24.40
C VAL A 73 -6.32 2.98 -24.27
N LYS A 74 -7.51 2.92 -24.89
CA LYS A 74 -8.56 3.93 -24.73
C LYS A 74 -9.08 4.00 -23.29
N ALA A 75 -9.36 2.86 -22.67
CA ALA A 75 -9.75 2.78 -21.26
C ALA A 75 -8.67 3.39 -20.34
N ARG A 76 -7.38 3.08 -20.59
CA ARG A 76 -6.26 3.70 -19.87
C ARG A 76 -6.26 5.23 -19.95
N ARG A 77 -6.46 5.78 -21.15
CA ARG A 77 -6.52 7.23 -21.37
C ARG A 77 -7.71 7.84 -20.66
N HIS A 78 -8.89 7.27 -20.86
CA HIS A 78 -10.11 7.74 -20.21
C HIS A 78 -9.98 7.79 -18.68
N LEU A 79 -9.49 6.71 -18.04
CA LEU A 79 -9.28 6.68 -16.60
C LEU A 79 -8.20 7.65 -16.13
N THR A 80 -7.15 7.90 -16.95
CA THR A 80 -6.11 8.89 -16.63
C THR A 80 -6.64 10.33 -16.70
N GLU A 81 -7.60 10.59 -17.58
CA GLU A 81 -8.22 11.90 -17.77
C GLU A 81 -9.42 12.10 -16.82
N SER A 82 -9.97 11.03 -16.25
CA SER A 82 -11.07 11.09 -15.29
C SER A 82 -10.57 11.55 -13.92
N PRO A 83 -11.25 12.47 -13.25
CA PRO A 83 -10.88 12.93 -11.93
C PRO A 83 -10.93 11.75 -10.94
N TYR A 84 -9.93 11.70 -10.04
CA TYR A 84 -9.84 10.79 -8.89
C TYR A 84 -9.76 9.28 -9.20
N MET A 85 -9.71 8.89 -10.49
CA MET A 85 -9.67 7.48 -10.88
C MET A 85 -8.24 6.96 -10.99
N GLU A 86 -7.99 5.78 -10.44
CA GLU A 86 -6.79 5.03 -10.79
C GLU A 86 -6.90 4.44 -12.20
N ALA A 87 -5.77 4.38 -12.92
CA ALA A 87 -5.73 3.88 -14.28
C ALA A 87 -4.82 2.65 -14.42
N GLY A 88 -4.65 1.86 -13.36
CA GLY A 88 -3.92 0.60 -13.34
C GLY A 88 -4.66 -0.52 -14.07
N ALA A 89 -4.01 -1.69 -14.27
CA ALA A 89 -4.60 -2.79 -15.02
C ALA A 89 -5.89 -3.34 -14.38
N TYR A 90 -6.02 -3.30 -13.06
CA TYR A 90 -7.24 -3.67 -12.35
C TYR A 90 -8.36 -2.67 -12.58
N ALA A 91 -8.07 -1.37 -12.45
CA ALA A 91 -9.06 -0.32 -12.71
C ALA A 91 -9.57 -0.38 -14.16
N ILE A 92 -8.68 -0.63 -15.13
CA ILE A 92 -9.07 -0.85 -16.53
C ILE A 92 -9.96 -2.07 -16.66
N TRP A 93 -9.64 -3.17 -15.98
CA TRP A 93 -10.44 -4.40 -16.02
C TRP A 93 -11.87 -4.13 -15.52
N HIS A 94 -12.01 -3.53 -14.32
CA HIS A 94 -13.31 -3.19 -13.74
C HIS A 94 -14.09 -2.18 -14.57
N TYR A 95 -13.42 -1.16 -15.10
CA TYR A 95 -14.06 -0.19 -16.00
C TYR A 95 -14.64 -0.84 -17.26
N MET A 96 -13.88 -1.73 -17.91
CA MET A 96 -14.35 -2.44 -19.10
C MET A 96 -15.49 -3.41 -18.77
N ASP A 97 -15.41 -4.10 -17.63
CA ASP A 97 -16.45 -5.01 -17.16
C ASP A 97 -17.74 -4.27 -16.85
N SER A 98 -17.67 -3.09 -16.21
CA SER A 98 -18.85 -2.23 -15.95
C SER A 98 -19.54 -1.73 -17.23
N LEU A 99 -18.81 -1.67 -18.35
CA LEU A 99 -19.37 -1.37 -19.66
C LEU A 99 -19.99 -2.60 -20.37
N GLY A 100 -20.02 -3.76 -19.70
CA GLY A 100 -20.51 -5.01 -20.26
C GLY A 100 -19.53 -5.66 -21.26
N GLU A 101 -18.29 -5.20 -21.33
CA GLU A 101 -17.25 -5.83 -22.14
C GLU A 101 -16.65 -7.04 -21.41
N LYS A 102 -16.04 -7.96 -22.14
CA LYS A 102 -15.30 -9.09 -21.56
C LYS A 102 -13.79 -8.78 -21.61
N PRO A 103 -13.21 -8.11 -20.58
CA PRO A 103 -11.80 -7.79 -20.59
C PRO A 103 -10.95 -9.06 -20.49
N PRO A 104 -9.72 -9.06 -21.06
CA PRO A 104 -8.79 -10.15 -20.84
C PRO A 104 -8.27 -10.12 -19.40
N SER A 105 -7.51 -11.16 -19.00
CA SER A 105 -6.92 -11.20 -17.67
C SER A 105 -6.05 -9.96 -17.38
N VAL A 106 -5.99 -9.54 -16.12
CA VAL A 106 -5.18 -8.41 -15.66
C VAL A 106 -3.71 -8.55 -16.07
N ALA A 107 -3.18 -9.79 -16.08
CA ALA A 107 -1.82 -10.07 -16.58
C ALA A 107 -1.67 -9.72 -18.07
N THR A 108 -2.69 -9.99 -18.87
CA THR A 108 -2.71 -9.62 -20.30
C THR A 108 -2.80 -8.11 -20.47
N ILE A 109 -3.65 -7.43 -19.69
CA ILE A 109 -3.74 -5.95 -19.69
C ILE A 109 -2.38 -5.35 -19.33
N ASN A 110 -1.71 -5.81 -18.26
CA ASN A 110 -0.38 -5.33 -17.89
C ASN A 110 0.65 -5.51 -19.01
N ARG A 111 0.62 -6.65 -19.72
CA ARG A 111 1.51 -6.90 -20.85
C ARG A 111 1.26 -5.93 -22.00
N ILE A 112 -0.02 -5.63 -22.28
CA ILE A 112 -0.40 -4.66 -23.32
C ILE A 112 0.05 -3.26 -22.92
N LEU A 113 -0.22 -2.82 -21.68
CA LEU A 113 0.25 -1.52 -21.17
C LEU A 113 1.77 -1.39 -21.23
N SER A 114 2.50 -2.46 -20.87
CA SER A 114 3.97 -2.49 -20.97
C SER A 114 4.46 -2.39 -22.42
N LYS A 115 3.80 -3.10 -23.35
CA LYS A 115 4.08 -3.03 -24.79
C LYS A 115 3.93 -1.60 -25.33
N HIS A 116 2.94 -0.84 -24.83
CA HIS A 116 2.69 0.55 -25.21
C HIS A 116 3.44 1.57 -24.35
N GLY A 117 4.38 1.15 -23.47
CA GLY A 117 5.15 2.05 -22.61
C GLY A 117 4.35 2.75 -21.51
N LEU A 118 3.17 2.22 -21.17
CA LEU A 118 2.24 2.81 -20.20
C LEU A 118 2.39 2.26 -18.77
N THR A 119 3.53 1.62 -18.45
CA THR A 119 3.83 1.06 -17.11
C THR A 119 5.14 1.59 -16.57
N ASN A 120 5.18 1.85 -15.25
CA ASN A 120 6.41 2.20 -14.54
C ASN A 120 7.02 0.95 -13.87
N LYS A 121 8.36 0.87 -13.85
CA LYS A 121 9.07 -0.22 -13.14
C LYS A 121 8.90 -0.05 -11.63
N LYS A 122 8.44 -1.11 -10.93
CA LYS A 122 8.35 -1.13 -9.46
C LYS A 122 9.72 -1.43 -8.85
N VAL A 123 10.10 -0.68 -7.82
CA VAL A 123 11.26 -0.98 -6.97
C VAL A 123 10.84 -2.07 -5.97
N LYS A 124 11.65 -3.13 -5.82
CA LYS A 124 11.41 -4.17 -4.82
C LYS A 124 12.11 -3.80 -3.51
N TYR A 125 11.34 -3.72 -2.43
CA TYR A 125 11.89 -3.57 -1.07
C TYR A 125 12.08 -4.94 -0.42
N GLN A 126 13.19 -5.10 0.32
CA GLN A 126 13.39 -6.28 1.19
C GLN A 126 12.70 -6.05 2.53
N LYS A 127 11.96 -7.06 3.00
CA LYS A 127 11.34 -7.03 4.34
C LYS A 127 12.43 -7.24 5.41
N SER A 128 12.38 -6.47 6.51
CA SER A 128 13.18 -6.75 7.71
C SER A 128 12.70 -8.08 8.33
N GLY A 129 13.61 -8.90 8.79
CA GLY A 129 13.29 -10.21 9.39
C GLY A 129 12.82 -10.14 10.86
N ILE A 130 12.63 -8.95 11.45
CA ILE A 130 12.19 -8.76 12.84
C ILE A 130 10.66 -8.84 12.86
N GLU A 131 10.12 -9.71 13.73
CA GLU A 131 8.69 -9.86 13.95
C GLU A 131 8.09 -8.56 14.52
N TYR A 132 6.94 -8.16 13.99
CA TYR A 132 6.25 -6.95 14.37
C TYR A 132 4.84 -7.30 14.87
N PRO A 133 4.36 -6.66 15.94
CA PRO A 133 3.02 -6.90 16.45
C PRO A 133 1.96 -6.77 15.36
N SER A 134 1.00 -7.69 15.33
CA SER A 134 -0.13 -7.63 14.40
C SER A 134 -1.00 -6.42 14.69
N ILE A 135 -1.54 -5.82 13.63
CA ILE A 135 -2.55 -4.76 13.76
C ILE A 135 -3.88 -5.46 14.13
N PRO A 136 -4.53 -5.06 15.23
CA PRO A 136 -5.83 -5.63 15.61
C PRO A 136 -6.91 -5.32 14.55
N GLU A 137 -8.00 -6.09 14.56
CA GLU A 137 -9.22 -5.74 13.83
C GLU A 137 -9.81 -4.44 14.38
N ASP A 138 -10.73 -3.84 13.63
CA ASP A 138 -11.34 -2.55 13.96
C ASP A 138 -10.31 -1.45 14.28
N THR A 139 -9.25 -1.40 13.46
CA THR A 139 -8.22 -0.35 13.53
C THR A 139 -8.39 0.64 12.39
N GLN A 140 -8.51 1.91 12.72
CA GLN A 140 -8.35 3.01 11.78
C GLN A 140 -6.93 3.57 11.89
N ILE A 141 -6.35 3.91 10.74
CA ILE A 141 -4.98 4.43 10.62
C ILE A 141 -5.05 5.83 10.07
N MET A 142 -4.33 6.76 10.67
CA MET A 142 -4.32 8.15 10.24
C MET A 142 -2.92 8.68 10.00
N ASP A 143 -2.81 9.64 9.10
CA ASP A 143 -1.56 10.34 8.79
C ASP A 143 -1.83 11.76 8.29
N LEU A 144 -0.80 12.61 8.32
CA LEU A 144 -0.89 14.03 7.98
C LEU A 144 -0.01 14.37 6.78
N ILE A 145 -0.61 14.82 5.68
CA ILE A 145 0.10 15.34 4.53
C ILE A 145 0.30 16.85 4.67
N GLY A 146 1.50 17.32 4.41
CA GLY A 146 1.79 18.73 4.27
C GLY A 146 2.90 19.28 5.18
N PRO A 147 3.17 20.59 5.07
CA PRO A 147 2.31 21.62 4.43
C PRO A 147 2.29 21.55 2.90
N ARG A 148 1.13 21.88 2.32
CA ARG A 148 0.90 22.11 0.90
C ARG A 148 0.37 23.53 0.69
N TYR A 149 0.34 24.01 -0.55
CA TYR A 149 -0.04 25.37 -0.85
C TYR A 149 -1.05 25.43 -2.00
N LEU A 150 -2.13 26.16 -1.80
CA LEU A 150 -3.06 26.50 -2.86
C LEU A 150 -2.46 27.55 -3.79
N ARG A 151 -3.06 27.75 -4.95
CA ARG A 151 -2.74 28.86 -5.84
C ARG A 151 -2.93 30.18 -5.07
N GLY A 152 -1.94 31.05 -5.08
CA GLY A 152 -1.91 32.26 -4.23
C GLY A 152 -1.21 32.10 -2.88
N GLY A 153 -0.62 30.93 -2.58
CA GLY A 153 0.29 30.72 -1.46
C GLY A 153 -0.39 30.42 -0.12
N ARG A 154 -1.71 30.21 -0.08
CA ARG A 154 -2.41 29.82 1.14
C ARG A 154 -2.03 28.41 1.55
N ARG A 155 -1.42 28.25 2.72
CA ARG A 155 -0.97 26.98 3.27
C ARG A 155 -2.15 26.15 3.77
N PHE A 156 -2.09 24.83 3.53
CA PHE A 156 -3.02 23.85 4.09
C PHE A 156 -2.30 22.55 4.45
N TYR A 157 -3.02 21.66 5.14
CA TYR A 157 -2.66 20.31 5.48
C TYR A 157 -3.82 19.39 5.11
N MET A 158 -3.55 18.12 4.91
CA MET A 158 -4.57 17.10 4.69
C MET A 158 -4.42 16.03 5.77
N LEU A 159 -5.50 15.71 6.49
CA LEU A 159 -5.55 14.57 7.38
C LEU A 159 -6.21 13.43 6.62
N ASP A 160 -5.49 12.36 6.43
CA ASP A 160 -5.99 11.14 5.82
C ASP A 160 -6.25 10.10 6.91
N ILE A 161 -7.43 9.46 6.85
CA ILE A 161 -7.85 8.41 7.78
C ILE A 161 -8.39 7.25 6.96
N ILE A 162 -8.03 6.01 7.31
CA ILE A 162 -8.46 4.82 6.59
C ILE A 162 -8.66 3.63 7.53
N SER A 163 -9.74 2.87 7.35
CA SER A 163 -9.93 1.58 8.00
C SER A 163 -8.86 0.58 7.53
N ASN A 164 -8.22 -0.12 8.46
CA ASN A 164 -7.25 -1.16 8.13
C ASN A 164 -7.91 -2.37 7.46
N ASP A 165 -9.14 -2.66 7.76
CA ASP A 165 -9.81 -3.88 7.31
C ASP A 165 -10.55 -3.67 5.99
N SER A 166 -11.42 -2.67 5.91
CA SER A 166 -12.22 -2.39 4.71
C SER A 166 -11.57 -1.41 3.73
N ARG A 167 -10.58 -0.64 4.15
CA ARG A 167 -10.00 0.48 3.38
C ARG A 167 -10.96 1.66 3.19
N HIS A 168 -12.07 1.71 3.91
CA HIS A 168 -12.94 2.87 3.93
C HIS A 168 -12.16 4.07 4.43
N ALA A 169 -12.16 5.17 3.68
CA ALA A 169 -11.25 6.27 3.92
C ALA A 169 -11.95 7.63 3.93
N GLY A 170 -11.28 8.60 4.56
CA GLY A 170 -11.62 10.02 4.54
C GLY A 170 -10.36 10.87 4.37
N ALA A 171 -10.49 11.96 3.62
CA ALA A 171 -9.43 12.95 3.41
C ALA A 171 -9.96 14.33 3.81
N PHE A 172 -9.34 14.95 4.80
CA PHE A 172 -9.84 16.19 5.44
C PHE A 172 -8.82 17.32 5.29
N PRO A 173 -9.08 18.31 4.38
CA PRO A 173 -8.25 19.50 4.27
C PRO A 173 -8.38 20.39 5.53
N MET A 174 -7.25 20.94 5.99
CA MET A 174 -7.21 21.81 7.16
C MET A 174 -6.26 23.00 6.93
N LEU A 175 -6.61 24.18 7.44
CA LEU A 175 -5.74 25.35 7.38
C LEU A 175 -4.66 25.34 8.47
N SER A 176 -4.82 24.54 9.50
CA SER A 176 -3.89 24.39 10.62
C SER A 176 -3.87 22.94 11.10
N LYS A 177 -2.69 22.44 11.42
CA LYS A 177 -2.50 21.12 12.07
C LYS A 177 -2.57 21.21 13.60
N SER A 178 -3.41 22.09 14.15
CA SER A 178 -3.65 22.11 15.59
C SER A 178 -4.36 20.84 16.05
N GLY A 179 -4.10 20.40 17.29
CA GLY A 179 -4.79 19.23 17.85
C GLY A 179 -6.32 19.35 17.79
N GLU A 180 -6.86 20.56 17.95
CA GLU A 180 -8.30 20.84 17.83
C GLU A 180 -8.84 20.55 16.43
N ASN A 181 -8.16 21.05 15.39
CA ASN A 181 -8.57 20.81 13.99
C ASN A 181 -8.47 19.34 13.62
N ILE A 182 -7.40 18.67 14.04
CA ILE A 182 -7.22 17.22 13.81
C ILE A 182 -8.34 16.45 14.51
N THR A 183 -8.61 16.74 15.79
CA THR A 183 -9.67 16.07 16.53
C THR A 183 -11.04 16.28 15.90
N LYS A 184 -11.31 17.50 15.42
CA LYS A 184 -12.54 17.80 14.68
C LYS A 184 -12.65 16.98 13.40
N SER A 185 -11.58 16.84 12.62
CA SER A 185 -11.60 16.03 11.40
C SER A 185 -11.78 14.54 11.70
N VAL A 186 -11.12 14.03 12.75
CA VAL A 186 -11.29 12.64 13.20
C VAL A 186 -12.73 12.38 13.64
N THR A 187 -13.30 13.21 14.48
CA THR A 187 -14.70 13.07 14.94
C THR A 187 -15.69 13.23 13.79
N GLU A 188 -15.40 14.07 12.80
CA GLU A 188 -16.21 14.18 11.60
C GLU A 188 -16.19 12.88 10.78
N PHE A 189 -15.03 12.24 10.64
CA PHE A 189 -14.93 10.93 10.01
C PHE A 189 -15.71 9.87 10.79
N TRP A 190 -15.64 9.88 12.13
CA TRP A 190 -16.38 8.95 12.97
C TRP A 190 -17.91 9.14 12.89
N LYS A 191 -18.39 10.36 12.68
CA LYS A 191 -19.81 10.63 12.42
C LYS A 191 -20.28 10.07 11.07
N GLN A 192 -19.41 10.15 10.05
CA GLN A 192 -19.72 9.71 8.70
C GLN A 192 -19.57 8.20 8.51
N TYR A 193 -18.72 7.55 9.29
CA TYR A 193 -18.37 6.15 9.11
C TYR A 193 -18.55 5.32 10.39
N SER A 194 -17.58 5.32 11.29
CA SER A 194 -17.62 4.52 12.53
C SER A 194 -16.57 4.96 13.52
N VAL A 195 -16.87 4.84 14.82
CA VAL A 195 -15.88 4.92 15.91
C VAL A 195 -15.14 3.58 15.99
N PRO A 196 -13.81 3.52 15.86
CA PRO A 196 -13.07 2.26 15.89
C PRO A 196 -12.71 1.82 17.31
N GLU A 197 -12.30 0.55 17.49
CA GLU A 197 -11.68 0.11 18.75
C GLU A 197 -10.25 0.66 18.89
N TYR A 198 -9.49 0.78 17.78
CA TYR A 198 -8.11 1.27 17.77
C TYR A 198 -7.91 2.39 16.77
N LEU A 199 -7.18 3.45 17.18
CA LEU A 199 -6.74 4.52 16.30
C LEU A 199 -5.22 4.54 16.22
N GLN A 200 -4.66 4.08 15.10
CA GLN A 200 -3.21 4.03 14.87
C GLN A 200 -2.71 5.32 14.22
N MET A 201 -1.60 5.84 14.74
CA MET A 201 -0.97 7.07 14.28
C MET A 201 0.54 7.05 14.48
N ASP A 202 1.23 7.98 13.85
CA ASP A 202 2.64 8.24 14.08
C ASP A 202 2.86 9.05 15.38
N ASN A 203 4.13 9.42 15.65
CA ASN A 203 4.48 10.20 16.84
C ASN A 203 4.49 11.72 16.60
N GLU A 204 3.76 12.23 15.62
CA GLU A 204 3.62 13.67 15.34
C GLU A 204 3.09 14.40 16.58
N LEU A 205 3.68 15.58 16.87
CA LEU A 205 3.28 16.36 18.03
C LEU A 205 1.81 16.81 17.99
N SER A 206 1.32 17.02 16.80
CA SER A 206 -0.08 17.40 16.57
C SER A 206 -1.07 16.31 17.03
N PHE A 207 -0.64 15.04 17.07
CA PHE A 207 -1.44 13.92 17.53
C PHE A 207 -1.28 13.69 19.03
N LYS A 208 -0.05 13.54 19.50
CA LYS A 208 0.20 13.17 20.90
C LYS A 208 0.10 14.32 21.90
N GLY A 209 0.23 15.57 21.45
CA GLY A 209 0.25 16.75 22.27
C GLY A 209 1.64 17.38 22.45
N SER A 210 1.74 18.42 23.22
CA SER A 210 2.96 19.23 23.37
C SER A 210 4.07 18.50 24.15
N ASN A 211 5.29 18.63 23.67
CA ASN A 211 6.49 18.17 24.40
C ASN A 211 6.84 19.03 25.64
N ARG A 212 6.17 20.17 25.84
CA ARG A 212 6.44 21.07 26.98
C ARG A 212 6.02 20.46 28.33
N HIS A 213 5.06 19.55 28.27
CA HIS A 213 4.56 18.84 29.46
C HIS A 213 4.81 17.35 29.28
N PRO A 214 5.90 16.80 29.84
CA PRO A 214 6.13 15.35 29.84
C PRO A 214 4.90 14.62 30.39
N ARG A 215 4.55 13.48 29.75
CA ARG A 215 3.37 12.68 30.09
C ARG A 215 2.01 13.38 29.87
N GLY A 216 1.98 14.60 29.27
CA GLY A 216 0.74 15.26 28.91
C GLY A 216 0.05 14.57 27.73
N LEU A 217 -1.29 14.53 27.76
CA LEU A 217 -2.11 13.98 26.67
C LEU A 217 -2.71 15.12 25.84
N GLY A 218 -2.55 15.04 24.52
CA GLY A 218 -3.19 15.93 23.56
C GLY A 218 -4.71 15.75 23.53
N ILE A 219 -5.42 16.74 22.98
CA ILE A 219 -6.88 16.72 22.87
C ILE A 219 -7.39 15.49 22.08
N LEU A 220 -6.72 15.11 21.00
CA LEU A 220 -7.08 13.92 20.23
C LEU A 220 -7.05 12.65 21.07
N ILE A 221 -5.98 12.43 21.84
CA ILE A 221 -5.83 11.23 22.67
C ILE A 221 -6.93 11.19 23.75
N ARG A 222 -7.21 12.33 24.40
CA ARG A 222 -8.27 12.43 25.41
C ARG A 222 -9.64 12.14 24.82
N THR A 223 -9.94 12.71 23.64
CA THR A 223 -11.20 12.44 22.92
C THR A 223 -11.33 10.97 22.52
N ALA A 224 -10.25 10.35 22.03
CA ALA A 224 -10.25 8.93 21.71
C ALA A 224 -10.57 8.07 22.95
N LEU A 225 -9.88 8.33 24.07
CA LEU A 225 -10.14 7.61 25.32
C LEU A 225 -11.55 7.85 25.88
N GLU A 226 -12.08 9.07 25.76
CA GLU A 226 -13.46 9.40 26.14
C GLU A 226 -14.48 8.58 25.33
N LEU A 227 -14.20 8.38 24.04
CA LEU A 227 -15.05 7.63 23.11
C LEU A 227 -14.71 6.13 23.07
N ASN A 228 -14.05 5.58 24.09
CA ASN A 228 -13.66 4.18 24.20
C ASN A 228 -12.71 3.68 23.11
N VAL A 229 -11.95 4.55 22.46
CA VAL A 229 -10.95 4.22 21.44
C VAL A 229 -9.57 4.10 22.09
N THR A 230 -8.81 3.07 21.74
CA THR A 230 -7.41 2.88 22.16
C THR A 230 -6.45 3.55 21.16
N PRO A 231 -5.73 4.63 21.53
CA PRO A 231 -4.69 5.19 20.67
C PRO A 231 -3.50 4.23 20.56
N VAL A 232 -2.99 4.02 19.33
CA VAL A 232 -1.84 3.17 19.04
C VAL A 232 -0.77 3.97 18.34
N PHE A 233 0.42 4.09 18.95
CA PHE A 233 1.57 4.80 18.37
C PHE A 233 2.57 3.84 17.77
N ILE A 234 2.84 3.97 16.46
CA ILE A 234 3.86 3.19 15.77
C ILE A 234 5.28 3.57 16.25
N PRO A 235 6.31 2.75 15.93
CA PRO A 235 7.71 3.07 16.27
C PRO A 235 8.15 4.40 15.65
N VAL A 236 9.01 5.11 16.39
CA VAL A 236 9.60 6.35 15.91
C VAL A 236 10.51 6.08 14.70
N SER A 237 10.40 6.91 13.67
CA SER A 237 11.19 6.83 12.42
C SER A 237 10.95 5.55 11.58
N GLU A 238 9.80 4.92 11.72
CA GLU A 238 9.39 3.77 10.91
C GLU A 238 8.05 4.02 10.18
N PRO A 239 7.98 5.02 9.28
CA PRO A 239 6.73 5.38 8.60
C PRO A 239 6.12 4.20 7.83
N TRP A 240 6.95 3.31 7.26
CA TRP A 240 6.46 2.11 6.54
C TRP A 240 5.55 1.18 7.36
N ARG A 241 5.45 1.36 8.69
CA ARG A 241 4.48 0.65 9.54
C ARG A 241 3.05 1.17 9.35
N ASN A 242 2.90 2.35 8.76
CA ASN A 242 1.62 2.92 8.33
C ASN A 242 1.33 2.65 6.83
N GLY A 243 1.86 1.57 6.26
CA GLY A 243 1.83 1.32 4.82
C GLY A 243 0.43 1.32 4.17
N VAL A 244 -0.64 1.15 4.94
CA VAL A 244 -2.03 1.25 4.44
C VAL A 244 -2.38 2.71 4.16
N VAL A 245 -2.24 3.60 5.16
CA VAL A 245 -2.52 5.04 4.97
C VAL A 245 -1.50 5.69 4.05
N GLU A 246 -0.22 5.28 4.06
CA GLU A 246 0.78 5.79 3.10
C GLU A 246 0.38 5.52 1.65
N ARG A 247 -0.23 4.36 1.36
CA ARG A 247 -0.75 4.07 0.02
C ARG A 247 -1.95 4.93 -0.32
N PHE A 248 -2.82 5.19 0.64
CA PHE A 248 -3.94 6.11 0.47
C PHE A 248 -3.44 7.54 0.26
N ASN A 249 -2.47 8.02 1.05
CA ASN A 249 -1.79 9.31 0.85
C ASN A 249 -1.23 9.45 -0.57
N GLN A 250 -0.58 8.39 -1.10
CA GLN A 250 -0.11 8.41 -2.49
C GLN A 250 -1.25 8.53 -3.51
N HIS A 251 -2.42 7.96 -3.22
CA HIS A 251 -3.60 8.13 -4.07
C HIS A 251 -4.12 9.56 -3.98
N VAL A 252 -4.29 10.11 -2.78
CA VAL A 252 -4.64 11.54 -2.55
C VAL A 252 -3.67 12.46 -3.30
N GLU A 253 -2.36 12.27 -3.14
CA GLU A 253 -1.34 13.12 -3.78
C GLU A 253 -1.38 13.06 -5.31
N ARG A 254 -1.60 11.87 -5.89
CA ARG A 254 -1.55 11.67 -7.35
C ARG A 254 -2.84 12.03 -8.08
N THR A 255 -3.94 12.12 -7.37
CA THR A 255 -5.25 12.40 -7.96
C THR A 255 -5.83 13.71 -7.47
N LEU A 256 -6.14 13.84 -6.19
CA LEU A 256 -6.74 15.05 -5.63
C LEU A 256 -5.76 16.24 -5.63
N LEU A 257 -4.56 16.07 -5.07
CA LEU A 257 -3.59 17.16 -4.89
C LEU A 257 -2.79 17.51 -6.17
N MET A 258 -2.91 16.73 -7.23
CA MET A 258 -2.39 17.10 -8.55
C MET A 258 -3.33 18.04 -9.32
N GLN A 259 -4.56 18.22 -8.88
CA GLN A 259 -5.51 19.14 -9.48
C GLN A 259 -5.28 20.57 -8.96
N GLU A 260 -5.58 21.56 -9.79
CA GLU A 260 -5.62 22.94 -9.35
C GLU A 260 -6.93 23.22 -8.60
N HIS A 261 -6.82 23.80 -7.42
CA HIS A 261 -7.95 24.27 -6.62
C HIS A 261 -7.88 25.78 -6.51
N ARG A 262 -8.98 26.47 -6.83
CA ARG A 262 -9.06 27.94 -6.80
C ARG A 262 -8.88 28.49 -5.39
N ASP A 263 -9.55 27.82 -4.43
CA ASP A 263 -9.58 28.22 -3.03
C ASP A 263 -9.71 26.99 -2.11
N PHE A 264 -9.80 27.24 -0.81
CA PHE A 264 -9.88 26.19 0.19
C PHE A 264 -11.24 25.48 0.19
N ASP A 265 -12.33 26.18 -0.13
CA ASP A 265 -13.68 25.62 -0.12
C ASP A 265 -13.85 24.64 -1.30
N GLU A 266 -13.26 24.96 -2.46
CA GLU A 266 -13.20 24.05 -3.59
C GLU A 266 -12.37 22.80 -3.28
N LEU A 267 -11.22 22.95 -2.59
CA LEU A 267 -10.44 21.79 -2.13
C LEU A 267 -11.25 20.89 -1.20
N VAL A 268 -12.03 21.49 -0.27
CA VAL A 268 -12.92 20.72 0.62
C VAL A 268 -13.99 19.97 -0.17
N ALA A 269 -14.60 20.61 -1.17
CA ALA A 269 -15.62 19.99 -2.02
C ALA A 269 -15.02 18.82 -2.84
N HIS A 270 -13.89 19.04 -3.49
CA HIS A 270 -13.19 18.01 -4.26
C HIS A 270 -12.68 16.85 -3.39
N SER A 271 -12.31 17.13 -2.14
CA SER A 271 -11.89 16.12 -1.19
C SER A 271 -13.04 15.16 -0.82
N LYS A 272 -14.25 15.69 -0.64
CA LYS A 272 -15.46 14.88 -0.41
C LYS A 272 -15.78 14.01 -1.61
N GLU A 273 -15.78 14.59 -2.82
CA GLU A 273 -16.03 13.86 -4.06
C GLU A 273 -14.99 12.75 -4.28
N PHE A 274 -13.70 13.05 -4.05
CA PHE A 274 -12.62 12.07 -4.10
C PHE A 274 -12.87 10.91 -3.12
N THR A 275 -13.23 11.22 -1.87
CA THR A 275 -13.50 10.22 -0.83
C THR A 275 -14.67 9.31 -1.21
N GLU A 276 -15.77 9.89 -1.71
CA GLU A 276 -16.93 9.13 -2.19
C GLU A 276 -16.54 8.19 -3.35
N GLN A 277 -15.82 8.70 -4.34
CA GLN A 277 -15.35 7.87 -5.47
C GLN A 277 -14.38 6.78 -5.01
N HIS A 278 -13.49 7.07 -4.04
CA HIS A 278 -12.61 6.07 -3.46
C HIS A 278 -13.42 4.94 -2.80
N ASN A 279 -14.34 5.28 -1.92
CA ASN A 279 -15.08 4.29 -1.14
C ASN A 279 -16.03 3.43 -1.98
N HIS A 280 -16.60 3.97 -3.06
CA HIS A 280 -17.53 3.26 -3.92
C HIS A 280 -16.88 2.60 -5.15
N GLY A 281 -15.76 3.14 -5.64
CA GLY A 281 -15.21 2.74 -6.94
C GLY A 281 -13.78 2.22 -6.94
N HIS A 282 -13.02 2.36 -5.85
CA HIS A 282 -11.65 1.86 -5.81
C HIS A 282 -11.60 0.39 -5.39
N HIS A 283 -11.13 -0.49 -6.30
CA HIS A 283 -11.04 -1.93 -6.06
C HIS A 283 -9.67 -2.35 -5.55
N TYR A 284 -9.62 -2.96 -4.38
CA TYR A 284 -8.40 -3.44 -3.74
C TYR A 284 -8.04 -4.87 -4.16
N SER A 285 -7.01 -5.03 -4.96
CA SER A 285 -6.55 -6.33 -5.46
C SER A 285 -6.11 -7.32 -4.37
N THR A 286 -5.65 -6.81 -3.25
CA THR A 286 -5.23 -7.63 -2.08
C THR A 286 -6.42 -8.08 -1.23
N LEU A 287 -7.60 -7.53 -1.44
CA LEU A 287 -8.83 -7.79 -0.68
C LEU A 287 -9.95 -8.32 -1.61
N GLY A 288 -9.60 -9.23 -2.50
CA GLY A 288 -10.57 -9.90 -3.38
C GLY A 288 -11.19 -9.02 -4.45
N HIS A 289 -10.54 -7.91 -4.82
CA HIS A 289 -11.03 -6.92 -5.81
C HIS A 289 -12.33 -6.21 -5.41
N LYS A 290 -12.60 -6.11 -4.12
CA LYS A 290 -13.76 -5.42 -3.58
C LYS A 290 -13.47 -3.94 -3.34
N THR A 291 -14.54 -3.16 -3.36
CA THR A 291 -14.49 -1.76 -2.93
C THR A 291 -14.55 -1.68 -1.40
N PRO A 292 -14.13 -0.55 -0.80
CA PRO A 292 -14.30 -0.33 0.64
C PRO A 292 -15.73 -0.56 1.12
N GLU A 293 -16.74 -0.05 0.42
CA GLU A 293 -18.15 -0.25 0.78
C GLU A 293 -18.60 -1.71 0.71
N GLU A 294 -18.08 -2.50 -0.24
CA GLU A 294 -18.34 -3.94 -0.29
C GLU A 294 -17.69 -4.68 0.87
N LEU A 295 -16.48 -4.26 1.26
CA LEU A 295 -15.74 -4.83 2.39
C LEU A 295 -16.38 -4.47 3.73
N ASP A 296 -16.94 -3.26 3.89
CA ASP A 296 -17.68 -2.85 5.09
C ASP A 296 -18.82 -3.82 5.42
N LYS A 297 -19.49 -4.35 4.41
CA LYS A 297 -20.59 -5.32 4.56
C LYS A 297 -20.12 -6.71 5.02
N GLU A 298 -18.82 -6.98 4.97
CA GLU A 298 -18.21 -8.28 5.33
C GLU A 298 -17.43 -8.22 6.65
N LEU A 299 -17.40 -7.06 7.32
CA LEU A 299 -16.72 -6.93 8.61
C LEU A 299 -17.37 -7.84 9.65
N ALA A 300 -16.53 -8.41 10.53
CA ALA A 300 -16.98 -9.27 11.61
C ALA A 300 -17.55 -8.51 12.82
N TYR A 301 -17.46 -7.18 12.79
CA TYR A 301 -17.90 -6.26 13.84
C TYR A 301 -18.84 -5.20 13.24
N PRO A 302 -19.77 -4.63 14.06
CA PRO A 302 -20.68 -3.59 13.60
C PRO A 302 -19.94 -2.27 13.37
N LEU A 303 -20.42 -1.49 12.42
CA LEU A 303 -20.01 -0.09 12.25
C LEU A 303 -20.95 0.76 13.12
N GLU A 304 -20.38 1.51 14.06
CA GLU A 304 -21.12 2.37 15.00
C GLU A 304 -20.70 3.83 14.80
N PRO A 305 -21.43 4.61 13.97
CA PRO A 305 -21.15 6.03 13.80
C PRO A 305 -21.30 6.82 15.09
N LEU A 306 -20.47 7.84 15.26
CA LEU A 306 -20.57 8.79 16.36
C LEU A 306 -21.87 9.63 16.21
N ASP A 307 -22.50 9.96 17.32
CA ASP A 307 -23.68 10.83 17.33
C ASP A 307 -23.36 12.17 16.62
N GLU A 308 -24.24 12.58 15.70
CA GLU A 308 -24.05 13.79 14.90
C GLU A 308 -23.93 15.06 15.78
N ASN A 309 -24.59 15.07 16.95
CA ASN A 309 -24.57 16.18 17.90
C ASN A 309 -23.34 16.17 18.82
N TYR A 310 -22.50 15.13 18.74
CA TYR A 310 -21.29 15.08 19.57
C TYR A 310 -20.43 16.31 19.32
N ALA A 311 -20.05 16.97 20.39
CA ALA A 311 -19.14 18.13 20.40
C ALA A 311 -17.87 17.78 21.18
N VAL A 312 -16.72 18.00 20.56
CA VAL A 312 -15.41 17.76 21.19
C VAL A 312 -15.29 18.57 22.47
N SER A 313 -15.13 17.90 23.61
CA SER A 313 -14.80 18.55 24.87
C SER A 313 -13.39 19.11 24.83
N VAL A 314 -13.23 20.37 25.24
CA VAL A 314 -11.92 21.04 25.21
C VAL A 314 -10.91 20.37 26.15
N ARG A 315 -11.37 19.76 27.24
CA ARG A 315 -10.53 19.02 28.22
C ARG A 315 -11.37 17.99 29.00
N PRO A 316 -11.60 16.77 28.49
CA PRO A 316 -12.15 15.72 29.34
C PRO A 316 -11.18 15.41 30.49
N GLY A 317 -11.67 15.37 31.71
CA GLY A 317 -10.88 14.95 32.87
C GLY A 317 -10.43 13.49 32.72
N LEU A 318 -9.31 13.10 33.31
CA LEU A 318 -8.82 11.72 33.23
C LEU A 318 -9.79 10.71 33.89
N ASP A 319 -10.54 11.16 34.90
CA ASP A 319 -11.57 10.41 35.61
C ASP A 319 -12.86 10.16 34.77
N MET A 320 -13.03 10.89 33.68
CA MET A 320 -14.17 10.73 32.76
C MET A 320 -13.88 9.86 31.55
N LEU A 321 -12.68 9.30 31.43
CA LEU A 321 -12.29 8.52 30.27
C LEU A 321 -12.93 7.12 30.33
N CYS A 322 -13.63 6.73 29.26
CA CYS A 322 -14.23 5.40 29.12
C CYS A 322 -13.16 4.33 28.88
N ARG A 323 -12.14 4.65 28.12
CA ARG A 323 -10.93 3.82 27.91
C ARG A 323 -9.77 4.44 28.67
N ASN A 324 -8.88 3.63 29.20
CA ASN A 324 -7.71 4.16 29.92
C ASN A 324 -6.37 3.62 29.37
N GLU A 325 -6.40 2.80 28.31
CA GLU A 325 -5.22 2.19 27.70
C GLU A 325 -4.73 2.98 26.48
N ILE A 326 -3.43 3.28 26.46
CA ILE A 326 -2.72 3.79 25.29
C ILE A 326 -1.63 2.79 24.94
N ARG A 327 -1.47 2.43 23.67
CA ARG A 327 -0.45 1.50 23.18
C ARG A 327 0.67 2.23 22.44
N PHE A 328 1.91 1.88 22.77
CA PHE A 328 3.09 2.35 22.05
C PHE A 328 3.87 1.14 21.55
N ILE A 329 4.03 0.97 20.25
CA ILE A 329 4.91 -0.04 19.69
C ILE A 329 6.30 0.56 19.60
N ARG A 330 7.31 -0.07 20.19
CA ARG A 330 8.68 0.42 20.24
C ARG A 330 9.68 -0.67 19.89
N LEU A 331 10.69 -0.31 19.07
CA LEU A 331 11.86 -1.15 18.85
C LEU A 331 12.86 -0.85 19.96
N VAL A 332 13.22 -1.86 20.74
CA VAL A 332 14.29 -1.76 21.74
C VAL A 332 15.62 -1.85 21.02
N ARG A 333 16.45 -0.83 21.16
CA ARG A 333 17.78 -0.76 20.56
C ARG A 333 18.86 -1.16 21.57
N SER A 334 20.14 -1.05 21.21
CA SER A 334 21.28 -1.41 22.05
C SER A 334 21.43 -0.57 23.33
N ASP A 335 20.78 0.60 23.38
CA ASP A 335 20.73 1.47 24.56
C ASP A 335 19.67 1.04 25.59
N LEU A 336 18.86 0.02 25.27
CA LEU A 336 17.78 -0.53 26.10
C LEU A 336 16.74 0.51 26.52
N LYS A 337 16.61 1.61 25.77
CA LYS A 337 15.71 2.70 26.10
C LYS A 337 14.54 2.78 25.14
N ILE A 338 13.37 3.01 25.68
CA ILE A 338 12.15 3.37 24.92
C ILE A 338 11.64 4.72 25.42
N ASN A 339 11.08 5.52 24.52
CA ASN A 339 10.48 6.80 24.89
C ASN A 339 8.94 6.69 24.84
N ILE A 340 8.30 7.01 25.97
CA ILE A 340 6.86 7.03 26.15
C ILE A 340 6.47 8.43 26.67
N LEU A 341 5.72 9.19 25.90
CA LEU A 341 5.27 10.55 26.24
C LEU A 341 6.41 11.43 26.79
N ASN A 342 7.54 11.46 26.07
CA ASN A 342 8.75 12.20 26.43
C ASN A 342 9.40 11.76 27.76
N THR A 343 9.15 10.55 28.20
CA THR A 343 9.81 9.92 29.33
C THR A 343 10.61 8.72 28.83
N GLU A 344 11.91 8.69 29.11
CA GLU A 344 12.76 7.53 28.80
C GLU A 344 12.58 6.44 29.85
N ILE A 345 12.39 5.22 29.41
CA ILE A 345 12.24 4.02 30.22
C ILE A 345 13.33 3.04 29.79
N THR A 346 14.13 2.55 30.76
CA THR A 346 15.07 1.48 30.50
C THR A 346 14.38 0.13 30.67
N VAL A 347 14.50 -0.72 29.66
CA VAL A 347 13.89 -2.05 29.65
C VAL A 347 14.95 -3.15 29.78
N ASP A 348 14.49 -4.39 30.00
CA ASP A 348 15.37 -5.56 30.18
C ASP A 348 16.19 -5.83 28.91
N GLU A 349 17.46 -6.22 29.10
CA GLU A 349 18.40 -6.51 27.99
C GLU A 349 17.93 -7.65 27.07
N ARG A 350 17.13 -8.58 27.60
CA ARG A 350 16.53 -9.67 26.79
C ARG A 350 15.60 -9.17 25.69
N LEU A 351 15.14 -7.92 25.77
CA LEU A 351 14.27 -7.29 24.79
C LEU A 351 15.06 -6.59 23.67
N MET A 352 16.39 -6.59 23.72
CA MET A 352 17.25 -5.93 22.75
C MET A 352 16.95 -6.42 21.32
N TYR A 353 16.82 -5.48 20.41
CA TYR A 353 16.49 -5.71 18.98
C TYR A 353 15.16 -6.43 18.74
N THR A 354 14.20 -6.31 19.66
CA THR A 354 12.82 -6.77 19.47
C THR A 354 11.84 -5.62 19.52
N TYR A 355 10.66 -5.83 18.93
CA TYR A 355 9.54 -4.92 19.15
C TYR A 355 8.81 -5.31 20.42
N VAL A 356 8.45 -4.28 21.20
CA VAL A 356 7.63 -4.42 22.39
C VAL A 356 6.40 -3.52 22.27
N GLU A 357 5.32 -3.93 22.93
CA GLU A 357 4.15 -3.10 23.15
C GLU A 357 4.22 -2.54 24.56
N ALA A 358 4.35 -1.22 24.67
CA ALA A 358 4.27 -0.53 25.95
C ALA A 358 2.82 -0.05 26.15
N LEU A 359 2.12 -0.68 27.08
CA LEU A 359 0.70 -0.47 27.40
C LEU A 359 0.63 0.49 28.59
N LEU A 360 0.21 1.72 28.36
CA LEU A 360 0.03 2.72 29.40
C LEU A 360 -1.42 2.74 29.87
N PHE A 361 -1.63 2.41 31.14
CA PHE A 361 -2.92 2.52 31.83
C PHE A 361 -2.95 3.85 32.58
N VAL A 362 -3.69 4.80 32.04
CA VAL A 362 -3.67 6.21 32.46
C VAL A 362 -4.17 6.40 33.87
N ASN A 363 -5.29 5.76 34.23
CA ASN A 363 -5.94 5.91 35.55
C ASN A 363 -5.19 5.18 36.65
N GLU A 364 -4.58 4.02 36.33
CA GLU A 364 -3.78 3.24 37.27
C GLU A 364 -2.36 3.74 37.42
N HIS A 365 -1.94 4.69 36.58
CA HIS A 365 -0.55 5.18 36.55
C HIS A 365 0.48 4.06 36.34
N VAL A 366 0.16 3.09 35.45
CA VAL A 366 0.98 1.90 35.21
C VAL A 366 1.36 1.80 33.75
N LEU A 367 2.63 1.48 33.51
CA LEU A 367 3.15 1.10 32.19
C LEU A 367 3.56 -0.37 32.23
N LEU A 368 2.96 -1.17 31.35
CA LEU A 368 3.31 -2.58 31.16
C LEU A 368 4.07 -2.74 29.86
N ILE A 369 5.16 -3.52 29.88
CA ILE A 369 5.85 -3.92 28.66
C ILE A 369 5.41 -5.34 28.31
N ARG A 370 4.84 -5.49 27.11
CA ARG A 370 4.38 -6.77 26.57
C ARG A 370 5.23 -7.16 25.37
N GLN A 371 5.67 -8.42 25.33
CA GLN A 371 6.33 -9.05 24.19
C GLN A 371 5.64 -10.38 23.91
N ASP A 372 5.33 -10.65 22.65
CA ASP A 372 4.67 -11.89 22.19
C ASP A 372 3.43 -12.24 23.02
N GLY A 373 2.61 -11.24 23.33
CA GLY A 373 1.36 -11.38 24.11
C GLY A 373 1.58 -11.51 25.62
N LYS A 374 2.83 -11.56 26.14
CA LYS A 374 3.12 -11.75 27.58
C LYS A 374 3.67 -10.47 28.21
N ILE A 375 3.16 -10.12 29.40
CA ILE A 375 3.72 -9.03 30.20
C ILE A 375 5.09 -9.48 30.74
N VAL A 376 6.13 -8.70 30.40
CA VAL A 376 7.53 -8.99 30.77
C VAL A 376 8.08 -8.02 31.81
N GLN A 377 7.56 -6.78 31.85
CA GLN A 377 7.95 -5.79 32.84
C GLN A 377 6.77 -4.88 33.20
N ARG A 378 6.82 -4.28 34.38
CA ARG A 378 5.87 -3.30 34.90
C ARG A 378 6.60 -2.13 35.51
N PHE A 379 6.15 -0.91 35.22
CA PHE A 379 6.65 0.34 35.75
C PHE A 379 5.51 1.18 36.33
N GLU A 380 5.82 1.95 37.40
CA GLU A 380 4.98 3.05 37.81
C GLU A 380 5.15 4.22 36.81
N PHE A 381 4.06 4.76 36.30
CA PHE A 381 4.08 5.84 35.32
C PHE A 381 3.06 6.90 35.69
N ILE A 382 3.41 7.73 36.67
CA ILE A 382 2.52 8.76 37.23
C ILE A 382 2.13 9.76 36.13
N MET A 383 0.86 9.83 35.82
CA MET A 383 0.30 10.81 34.89
C MET A 383 0.08 12.14 35.64
N PRO A 384 0.37 13.31 35.01
CA PRO A 384 0.06 14.57 35.63
C PRO A 384 -1.45 14.74 35.82
N LEU A 385 -1.86 15.27 36.96
CA LEU A 385 -3.21 15.76 37.18
C LEU A 385 -3.38 17.03 36.32
N ILE A 386 -4.11 16.93 35.21
CA ILE A 386 -4.37 18.09 34.32
C ILE A 386 -5.87 18.24 34.16
#